data_c3c54a11724490298d445f11df493428
#
_entry.id   c3c54a11724490298d445f11df493428
#
_cell.length_a   1.000
_cell.length_b   1.000
_cell.length_c   1.000
_cell.angle_alpha   90.00
_cell.angle_beta   90.00
_cell.angle_gamma   90.00
#
_symmetry.space_group_name_H-M   'P 1'
#
loop_
_entity.id
_entity.type
_entity.pdbx_description
1 polymer ?
#
loop_
_entity_poly.entity_id
_entity_poly.type
_entity_poly.pdbx_seq_one_letter_code
_entity_poly.pdbx_strand_id
1 'polypeptide(L)'
;AWEIVRQAFDHLMDRELPDAERARIKRIAKAHKDVQGMHDLRSRRSGTTTFIQLHLELDDDLTLLQAHNISDEVEWTLQASYPGAEVIIHIDPISVVADEPVPDFLLNDR
;
A
#
# COMPACT_ATOMS: atom_id res chain seq x y z
N ALA A 1 26.79 21.13 7.67
CA ALA A 1 25.85 22.06 7.12
C ALA A 1 24.40 21.55 7.23
N TRP A 2 23.48 22.39 6.90
CA TRP A 2 22.04 22.13 7.07
C TRP A 2 21.56 20.84 6.37
N GLU A 3 22.04 20.58 5.15
CA GLU A 3 21.64 19.41 4.38
C GLU A 3 21.98 18.09 5.08
N ILE A 4 23.16 18.00 5.70
CA ILE A 4 23.58 16.81 6.45
C ILE A 4 22.71 16.62 7.69
N VAL A 5 22.39 17.68 8.40
CA VAL A 5 21.52 17.65 9.58
C VAL A 5 20.11 17.18 9.19
N ARG A 6 19.58 17.69 8.09
CA ARG A 6 18.25 17.30 7.59
C ARG A 6 18.22 15.83 7.21
N GLN A 7 19.22 15.33 6.50
CA GLN A 7 19.33 13.91 6.14
C GLN A 7 19.40 13.01 7.38
N ALA A 8 20.21 13.40 8.37
CA ALA A 8 20.31 12.65 9.63
C ALA A 8 18.96 12.64 10.38
N PHE A 9 18.26 13.77 10.41
CA PHE A 9 16.94 13.88 11.02
C PHE A 9 15.93 12.97 10.32
N ASP A 10 15.92 12.96 8.98
CA ASP A 10 15.01 12.13 8.18
C ASP A 10 15.26 10.64 8.41
N HIS A 11 16.50 10.23 8.66
CA HIS A 11 16.82 8.85 9.00
C HIS A 11 16.33 8.42 10.38
N LEU A 12 16.25 9.34 11.32
CA LEU A 12 15.85 9.05 12.70
C LEU A 12 14.34 9.09 12.90
N MET A 13 13.61 9.75 11.99
CA MET A 13 12.16 9.93 12.10
C MET A 13 11.42 9.06 11.09
N ASP A 14 10.32 8.46 11.52
CA ASP A 14 9.40 7.80 10.62
C ASP A 14 8.76 8.83 9.71
N ARG A 15 8.85 8.60 8.40
CA ARG A 15 8.25 9.49 7.42
C ARG A 15 7.41 8.73 6.43
N GLU A 16 6.28 9.31 6.09
CA GLU A 16 5.50 8.84 4.96
C GLU A 16 6.29 9.01 3.67
N LEU A 17 6.12 8.08 2.73
CA LEU A 17 6.79 8.17 1.44
C LEU A 17 6.30 9.38 0.65
N PRO A 18 7.15 9.96 -0.24
CA PRO A 18 6.72 11.04 -1.11
C PRO A 18 5.52 10.66 -1.98
N ASP A 19 4.74 11.63 -2.40
CA ASP A 19 3.53 11.42 -3.20
C ASP A 19 3.80 10.64 -4.49
N ALA A 20 4.94 10.86 -5.14
CA ALA A 20 5.33 10.13 -6.35
C ALA A 20 5.50 8.62 -6.07
N GLU A 21 6.09 8.27 -4.94
CA GLU A 21 6.27 6.88 -4.52
C GLU A 21 4.93 6.24 -4.13
N ARG A 22 4.09 6.97 -3.44
CA ARG A 22 2.74 6.53 -3.09
C ARG A 22 1.91 6.25 -4.34
N ALA A 23 1.98 7.14 -5.33
CA ALA A 23 1.30 6.95 -6.62
C ALA A 23 1.81 5.71 -7.35
N ARG A 24 3.12 5.45 -7.29
CA ARG A 24 3.72 4.25 -7.87
C ARG A 24 3.22 2.97 -7.20
N ILE A 25 3.13 2.95 -5.87
CA ILE A 25 2.61 1.81 -5.12
C ILE A 25 1.15 1.54 -5.54
N LYS A 26 0.33 2.58 -5.64
CA LYS A 26 -1.07 2.44 -6.09
C LYS A 26 -1.15 1.84 -7.50
N ARG A 27 -0.30 2.29 -8.42
CA ARG A 27 -0.27 1.75 -9.79
C ARG A 27 0.12 0.28 -9.80
N ILE A 28 1.13 -0.10 -9.03
CA ILE A 28 1.59 -1.49 -8.94
C ILE A 28 0.47 -2.39 -8.43
N ALA A 29 -0.19 -2.00 -7.35
CA ALA A 29 -1.28 -2.77 -6.77
C ALA A 29 -2.46 -2.91 -7.73
N LYS A 30 -2.85 -1.83 -8.40
CA LYS A 30 -3.97 -1.82 -9.33
C LYS A 30 -3.66 -2.49 -10.67
N ALA A 31 -2.40 -2.68 -11.00
CA ALA A 31 -2.00 -3.32 -12.26
C ALA A 31 -2.31 -4.82 -12.29
N HIS A 32 -2.49 -5.46 -11.13
CA HIS A 32 -2.87 -6.86 -11.09
C HIS A 32 -4.29 -7.03 -11.66
N LYS A 33 -4.44 -7.97 -12.60
CA LYS A 33 -5.70 -8.17 -13.36
C LYS A 33 -6.92 -8.47 -12.49
N ASP A 34 -6.72 -9.11 -11.34
CA ASP A 34 -7.79 -9.55 -10.44
C ASP A 34 -8.06 -8.56 -9.30
N VAL A 35 -7.32 -7.45 -9.24
CA VAL A 35 -7.53 -6.38 -8.27
C VAL A 35 -8.50 -5.36 -8.86
N GLN A 36 -9.65 -5.18 -8.21
CA GLN A 36 -10.67 -4.23 -8.66
C GLN A 36 -10.39 -2.80 -8.19
N GLY A 37 -9.68 -2.65 -7.10
CA GLY A 37 -9.29 -1.36 -6.56
C GLY A 37 -8.42 -1.54 -5.32
N MET A 38 -7.99 -0.42 -4.77
CA MET A 38 -7.27 -0.39 -3.50
C MET A 38 -7.58 0.89 -2.75
N HIS A 39 -7.42 0.87 -1.44
CA HIS A 39 -7.65 2.03 -0.60
C HIS A 39 -6.81 1.96 0.67
N ASP A 40 -6.84 3.04 1.44
CA ASP A 40 -6.19 3.18 2.75
C ASP A 40 -4.69 2.80 2.69
N LEU A 41 -4.00 3.36 1.71
CA LEU A 41 -2.55 3.19 1.61
C LEU A 41 -1.86 3.94 2.75
N ARG A 42 -1.07 3.20 3.51
CA ARG A 42 -0.16 3.75 4.52
C ARG A 42 1.24 3.31 4.18
N SER A 43 2.13 4.27 4.09
CA SER A 43 3.52 4.02 3.74
C SER A 43 4.42 4.88 4.60
N ARG A 44 5.52 4.31 5.05
CA ARG A 44 6.51 5.04 5.83
C ARG A 44 7.88 4.43 5.63
N ARG A 45 8.88 5.22 5.92
CA ARG A 45 10.26 4.74 5.98
C ARG A 45 10.79 4.99 7.38
N SER A 46 11.28 3.91 7.99
CA SER A 46 11.95 3.96 9.29
C SER A 46 13.38 3.46 9.10
N GLY A 47 14.35 4.35 9.22
CA GLY A 47 15.72 4.03 8.87
C GLY A 47 15.83 3.66 7.39
N THR A 48 16.28 2.44 7.11
CA THR A 48 16.42 1.92 5.74
C THR A 48 15.25 1.02 5.33
N THR A 49 14.31 0.75 6.23
CA THR A 49 13.19 -0.16 5.97
C THR A 49 11.97 0.62 5.50
N THR A 50 11.41 0.21 4.36
CA THR A 50 10.15 0.72 3.85
C THR A 50 9.01 -0.16 4.36
N PHE A 51 7.96 0.47 4.91
CA PHE A 51 6.75 -0.19 5.35
C PHE A 51 5.59 0.23 4.46
N ILE A 52 4.87 -0.74 3.93
CA ILE A 52 3.72 -0.52 3.05
C ILE A 52 2.54 -1.31 3.61
N GLN A 53 1.44 -0.64 3.83
CA GLN A 53 0.19 -1.26 4.25
C GLN A 53 -0.93 -0.73 3.37
N LEU A 54 -1.77 -1.63 2.86
CA LEU A 54 -2.87 -1.24 2.00
C LEU A 54 -4.00 -2.28 2.03
N HIS A 55 -5.15 -1.88 1.54
CA HIS A 55 -6.31 -2.73 1.34
C HIS A 55 -6.51 -2.98 -0.15
N LEU A 56 -6.68 -4.24 -0.53
CA LEU A 56 -7.06 -4.63 -1.89
C LEU A 56 -8.56 -4.94 -1.93
N GLU A 57 -9.21 -4.42 -2.95
CA GLU A 57 -10.63 -4.67 -3.21
C GLU A 57 -10.73 -5.79 -4.24
N LEU A 58 -11.27 -6.92 -3.83
CA LEU A 58 -11.36 -8.12 -4.65
C LEU A 58 -12.82 -8.58 -4.81
N ASP A 59 -13.06 -9.40 -5.83
CA ASP A 59 -14.38 -9.99 -6.08
C ASP A 59 -14.82 -10.87 -4.92
N ASP A 60 -16.09 -10.73 -4.53
CA ASP A 60 -16.69 -11.48 -3.42
C ASP A 60 -16.71 -12.99 -3.66
N ASP A 61 -16.77 -13.41 -4.93
CA ASP A 61 -16.93 -14.82 -5.30
C ASP A 61 -15.61 -15.61 -5.32
N LEU A 62 -14.49 -14.94 -5.06
CA LEU A 62 -13.20 -15.62 -4.95
C LEU A 62 -13.17 -16.53 -3.73
N THR A 63 -12.54 -17.68 -3.89
CA THR A 63 -12.23 -18.52 -2.72
C THR A 63 -11.15 -17.83 -1.88
N LEU A 64 -11.07 -18.21 -0.62
CA LEU A 64 -10.00 -17.70 0.26
C LEU A 64 -8.62 -17.99 -0.34
N LEU A 65 -8.42 -19.16 -0.94
CA LEU A 65 -7.14 -19.49 -1.58
C LEU A 65 -6.84 -18.58 -2.77
N GLN A 66 -7.83 -18.32 -3.62
CA GLN A 66 -7.65 -17.42 -4.76
C GLN A 66 -7.30 -16.01 -4.28
N ALA A 67 -8.01 -15.50 -3.29
CA ALA A 67 -7.75 -14.18 -2.72
C ALA A 67 -6.34 -14.10 -2.10
N HIS A 68 -5.94 -15.14 -1.37
CA HIS A 68 -4.60 -15.24 -0.79
C HIS A 68 -3.51 -15.18 -1.88
N ASN A 69 -3.68 -15.95 -2.95
CA ASN A 69 -2.71 -15.96 -4.05
C ASN A 69 -2.59 -14.60 -4.74
N ILE A 70 -3.70 -13.89 -4.93
CA ILE A 70 -3.67 -12.52 -5.49
C ILE A 70 -2.90 -11.58 -4.56
N SER A 71 -3.17 -11.66 -3.26
CA SER A 71 -2.47 -10.86 -2.27
C SER A 71 -0.97 -11.12 -2.28
N ASP A 72 -0.56 -12.37 -2.36
CA ASP A 72 0.87 -12.75 -2.44
C ASP A 72 1.52 -12.19 -3.70
N GLU A 73 0.86 -12.28 -4.84
CA GLU A 73 1.38 -11.77 -6.10
C GLU A 73 1.60 -10.26 -6.06
N VAL A 74 0.67 -9.51 -5.48
CA VAL A 74 0.80 -8.06 -5.29
C VAL A 74 1.94 -7.76 -4.32
N GLU A 75 2.03 -8.49 -3.21
CA GLU A 75 3.10 -8.33 -2.23
C GLU A 75 4.47 -8.54 -2.88
N TRP A 76 4.64 -9.62 -3.64
CA TRP A 76 5.91 -9.91 -4.32
C TRP A 76 6.28 -8.83 -5.35
N THR A 77 5.31 -8.31 -6.08
CA THR A 77 5.54 -7.23 -7.04
C THR A 77 5.99 -5.95 -6.32
N LEU A 78 5.37 -5.63 -5.19
CA LEU A 78 5.78 -4.49 -4.37
C LEU A 78 7.19 -4.68 -3.80
N GLN A 79 7.50 -5.86 -3.30
CA GLN A 79 8.84 -6.17 -2.77
C GLN A 79 9.91 -6.14 -3.84
N ALA A 80 9.58 -6.49 -5.08
CA ALA A 80 10.51 -6.36 -6.20
C ALA A 80 10.86 -4.90 -6.50
N SER A 81 9.91 -4.00 -6.33
CA SER A 81 10.12 -2.55 -6.50
C SER A 81 10.74 -1.87 -5.29
N TYR A 82 10.53 -2.42 -4.12
CA TYR A 82 11.05 -1.92 -2.84
C TYR A 82 11.73 -3.05 -2.07
N PRO A 83 12.96 -3.43 -2.48
CA PRO A 83 13.66 -4.55 -1.86
C PRO A 83 13.79 -4.39 -0.34
N GLY A 84 13.46 -5.44 0.40
CA GLY A 84 13.48 -5.43 1.85
C GLY A 84 12.28 -4.76 2.51
N ALA A 85 11.29 -4.30 1.74
CA ALA A 85 10.09 -3.68 2.30
C ALA A 85 9.26 -4.71 3.08
N GLU A 86 8.67 -4.25 4.17
CA GLU A 86 7.62 -4.99 4.87
C GLU A 86 6.27 -4.55 4.30
N VAL A 87 5.53 -5.51 3.75
CA VAL A 87 4.26 -5.26 3.09
C VAL A 87 3.16 -6.01 3.83
N ILE A 88 2.13 -5.28 4.23
CA ILE A 88 0.92 -5.85 4.85
C ILE A 88 -0.26 -5.52 3.95
N ILE A 89 -0.96 -6.55 3.49
CA ILE A 89 -2.12 -6.40 2.62
C ILE A 89 -3.35 -6.94 3.33
N HIS A 90 -4.36 -6.09 3.45
CA HIS A 90 -5.69 -6.46 3.91
C HIS A 90 -6.59 -6.64 2.70
N ILE A 91 -7.32 -7.75 2.66
CA ILE A 91 -8.21 -8.08 1.53
C ILE A 91 -9.64 -7.75 1.93
N ASP A 92 -10.32 -6.93 1.12
CA ASP A 92 -11.72 -6.57 1.32
C ASP A 92 -12.57 -7.03 0.14
N PRO A 93 -13.71 -7.71 0.39
CA PRO A 93 -14.68 -7.97 -0.65
C PRO A 93 -15.24 -6.65 -1.21
N ILE A 94 -15.42 -6.56 -2.51
CA ILE A 94 -15.86 -5.30 -3.14
C ILE A 94 -17.22 -4.83 -2.62
N SER A 95 -18.13 -5.75 -2.30
CA SER A 95 -19.44 -5.40 -1.76
C SER A 95 -19.35 -4.69 -0.41
N VAL A 96 -18.42 -5.11 0.45
CA VAL A 96 -18.21 -4.50 1.77
C VAL A 96 -17.71 -3.06 1.63
N VAL A 97 -16.79 -2.83 0.68
CA VAL A 97 -16.23 -1.49 0.42
C VAL A 97 -17.31 -0.53 -0.08
N ALA A 98 -18.23 -1.02 -0.93
CA ALA A 98 -19.32 -0.20 -1.47
C ALA A 98 -20.32 0.23 -0.40
N ASP A 99 -20.51 -0.57 0.64
CA ASP A 99 -21.50 -0.32 1.71
C ASP A 99 -20.96 0.51 2.86
N GLU A 100 -19.63 0.65 2.97
CA GLU A 100 -19.04 1.46 4.04
C GLU A 100 -19.02 2.94 3.67
N PRO A 101 -19.58 3.81 4.52
CA PRO A 101 -19.40 5.25 4.33
C PRO A 101 -17.93 5.58 4.51
N VAL A 102 -17.30 6.05 3.45
CA VAL A 102 -15.90 6.45 3.48
C VAL A 102 -15.79 7.74 4.31
N PRO A 103 -15.04 7.73 5.40
CA PRO A 103 -14.79 8.96 6.14
C PRO A 103 -14.18 10.03 5.23
N ASP A 104 -14.60 11.28 5.40
CA ASP A 104 -14.19 12.40 4.53
C ASP A 104 -12.66 12.54 4.40
N PHE A 105 -11.93 12.21 5.47
CA PHE A 105 -10.47 12.30 5.44
C PHE A 105 -9.80 11.25 4.55
N LEU A 106 -10.50 10.17 4.19
CA LEU A 106 -9.99 9.13 3.30
C LEU A 106 -10.33 9.39 1.81
N LEU A 107 -11.25 10.32 1.53
CA LEU A 107 -11.66 10.59 0.16
C LEU A 107 -10.53 11.19 -0.69
N ASN A 108 -9.59 11.87 -0.06
CA ASN A 108 -8.45 12.50 -0.75
C ASN A 108 -7.33 11.52 -1.10
N ASP A 109 -7.35 10.30 -0.54
CA ASP A 109 -6.31 9.29 -0.76
C ASP A 109 -6.66 8.23 -1.82
N ARG A 110 -7.77 8.41 -2.46
CA ARG A 110 -8.25 7.49 -3.52
C ARG A 110 -7.75 7.85 -4.91
#